data_e0c81f3f0cffbabd7bc53b9348dd8e45
#
_entry.id   e0c81f3f0cffbabd7bc53b9348dd8e45
#
_cell.length_a   1.000
_cell.length_b   1.000
_cell.length_c   1.000
_cell.angle_alpha   90.00
_cell.angle_beta   90.00
_cell.angle_gamma   90.00
#
_symmetry.space_group_name_H-M   'P 1'
#
loop_
_entity.id
_entity.type
_entity.pdbx_description
1 polymer ?
#
loop_
_entity_poly.entity_id
_entity_poly.type
_entity_poly.pdbx_seq_one_letter_code
_entity_poly.pdbx_strand_id
1 'polypeptide(L)'
;MTRETFRTLTALRHTVRSIALGHRLPADDRARLVLSLSEVAAAALGGGRPVTLLSGRDTDEDGSHLLTLALRLPSQNSGPEVATDSLPLRARTQPDGTVVWNLPLPPAGAQGQAAPGVPQTSRPPATPAAAHSGEADIALLEEELRASLARADALADEHRRLKHELAETNSGVLALYVQLEERDEQLRTAHGRTLRALEDALRPRPLHVEGLELAVHYAPASDEAPTGGDLYDWFTLPDGTVHITVVDALGHGITSTRTALTVTHAVRTLALEGHPLESIVARTDSILAPFDQSVMATLLLARLDPADGKLSLANGSHPPALVARGDGSAAYLEVRGRGVGFPLPGSERVLTARLDADDVLLLYTDGLTESRRDPVEGERRLKDALCRHRAEPTEQVPGLVAEDLLHDVLHQDDTLAIAVRRTAT
;
A
#
# COMPACT_ATOMS: atom_id res chain seq x y z
N MET A 1 -19.43 62.66 5.07
CA MET A 1 -19.80 61.88 3.88
C MET A 1 -20.39 62.79 2.83
N THR A 2 -19.85 62.85 1.61
CA THR A 2 -20.37 63.53 0.46
C THR A 2 -21.43 62.69 -0.21
N ARG A 3 -22.53 63.27 -0.68
CA ARG A 3 -23.66 62.60 -1.32
C ARG A 3 -23.89 63.13 -2.71
N GLU A 4 -23.86 62.28 -3.75
CA GLU A 4 -24.11 62.66 -5.14
C GLU A 4 -25.06 61.65 -5.81
N THR A 5 -25.92 62.14 -6.70
CA THR A 5 -26.90 61.27 -7.39
C THR A 5 -26.64 61.30 -8.89
N PHE A 6 -26.60 60.10 -9.48
CA PHE A 6 -26.21 59.84 -10.87
C PHE A 6 -27.38 59.29 -11.67
N ARG A 7 -27.50 59.71 -12.93
CA ARG A 7 -28.47 59.19 -13.91
C ARG A 7 -27.82 58.48 -15.07
N THR A 8 -26.47 58.53 -15.18
CA THR A 8 -25.72 57.84 -16.23
C THR A 8 -24.52 57.12 -15.65
N LEU A 9 -24.16 56.00 -16.25
CA LEU A 9 -23.03 55.19 -15.82
C LEU A 9 -21.68 55.94 -16.03
N THR A 10 -21.59 56.73 -17.12
CA THR A 10 -20.40 57.53 -17.43
C THR A 10 -20.12 58.55 -16.35
N ALA A 11 -21.14 59.31 -15.88
CA ALA A 11 -20.96 60.27 -14.82
C ALA A 11 -20.57 59.63 -13.49
N LEU A 12 -21.16 58.47 -13.15
CA LEU A 12 -20.78 57.71 -11.97
C LEU A 12 -19.31 57.24 -12.04
N ARG A 13 -18.89 56.65 -13.16
CA ARG A 13 -17.50 56.19 -13.38
C ARG A 13 -16.50 57.34 -13.24
N HIS A 14 -16.80 58.49 -13.86
CA HIS A 14 -15.93 59.67 -13.77
C HIS A 14 -15.76 60.15 -12.31
N THR A 15 -16.83 60.24 -11.58
CA THR A 15 -16.79 60.67 -10.16
C THR A 15 -16.05 59.65 -9.30
N VAL A 16 -16.31 58.35 -9.45
CA VAL A 16 -15.60 57.29 -8.69
C VAL A 16 -14.09 57.35 -8.97
N ARG A 17 -13.67 57.48 -10.24
CA ARG A 17 -12.25 57.65 -10.60
C ARG A 17 -11.64 58.90 -9.96
N SER A 18 -12.34 60.02 -10.00
CA SER A 18 -11.87 61.27 -9.40
C SER A 18 -11.69 61.15 -7.89
N ILE A 19 -12.63 60.50 -7.20
CA ILE A 19 -12.53 60.19 -5.76
C ILE A 19 -11.32 59.29 -5.49
N ALA A 20 -11.19 58.23 -6.24
CA ALA A 20 -10.10 57.26 -6.06
C ALA A 20 -8.71 57.86 -6.32
N LEU A 21 -8.59 58.74 -7.33
CA LEU A 21 -7.38 59.53 -7.61
C LEU A 21 -7.08 60.51 -6.49
N GLY A 22 -8.08 61.24 -6.03
CA GLY A 22 -7.95 62.22 -4.93
C GLY A 22 -7.47 61.58 -3.62
N HIS A 23 -7.78 60.32 -3.44
CA HIS A 23 -7.32 59.52 -2.30
C HIS A 23 -6.06 58.70 -2.60
N ARG A 24 -5.41 58.84 -3.77
CA ARG A 24 -4.18 58.19 -4.19
C ARG A 24 -4.26 56.65 -4.15
N LEU A 25 -5.40 56.06 -4.46
CA LEU A 25 -5.53 54.63 -4.57
C LEU A 25 -4.64 54.07 -5.70
N PRO A 26 -4.04 52.87 -5.54
CA PRO A 26 -3.31 52.18 -6.62
C PRO A 26 -4.15 52.00 -7.89
N ALA A 27 -3.52 51.98 -9.07
CA ALA A 27 -4.23 51.88 -10.36
C ALA A 27 -5.16 50.66 -10.43
N ASP A 28 -4.71 49.52 -9.87
CA ASP A 28 -5.51 48.30 -9.83
C ASP A 28 -6.77 48.42 -8.95
N ASP A 29 -6.62 48.98 -7.76
CA ASP A 29 -7.74 49.18 -6.85
C ASP A 29 -8.76 50.19 -7.44
N ARG A 30 -8.26 51.22 -8.16
CA ARG A 30 -9.12 52.14 -8.92
C ARG A 30 -9.93 51.43 -9.99
N ALA A 31 -9.25 50.54 -10.79
CA ALA A 31 -9.90 49.79 -11.86
C ALA A 31 -10.97 48.85 -11.30
N ARG A 32 -10.63 48.08 -10.28
CA ARG A 32 -11.56 47.15 -9.61
C ARG A 32 -12.76 47.90 -8.98
N LEU A 33 -12.50 49.01 -8.35
CA LEU A 33 -13.56 49.85 -7.73
C LEU A 33 -14.54 50.34 -8.78
N VAL A 34 -14.03 50.92 -9.88
CA VAL A 34 -14.86 51.44 -10.97
C VAL A 34 -15.66 50.31 -11.64
N LEU A 35 -15.06 49.17 -11.87
CA LEU A 35 -15.76 48.02 -12.44
C LEU A 35 -16.86 47.50 -11.50
N SER A 36 -16.56 47.30 -10.24
CA SER A 36 -17.53 46.80 -9.25
C SER A 36 -18.72 47.75 -9.06
N LEU A 37 -18.47 49.05 -8.93
CA LEU A 37 -19.54 50.07 -8.84
C LEU A 37 -20.36 50.13 -10.12
N SER A 38 -19.71 50.01 -11.29
CA SER A 38 -20.37 50.00 -12.59
C SER A 38 -21.30 48.80 -12.74
N GLU A 39 -20.88 47.63 -12.33
CA GLU A 39 -21.65 46.40 -12.42
C GLU A 39 -22.89 46.47 -11.53
N VAL A 40 -22.75 46.95 -10.28
CA VAL A 40 -23.88 47.11 -9.36
C VAL A 40 -24.87 48.19 -9.84
N ALA A 41 -24.37 49.29 -10.44
CA ALA A 41 -25.20 50.39 -10.90
C ALA A 41 -25.89 50.16 -12.25
N ALA A 42 -25.34 49.24 -13.09
CA ALA A 42 -25.73 49.09 -14.50
C ALA A 42 -27.23 48.82 -14.68
N ALA A 43 -27.79 47.88 -13.91
CA ALA A 43 -29.20 47.51 -14.00
C ALA A 43 -30.15 48.67 -13.63
N ALA A 44 -29.80 49.44 -12.60
CA ALA A 44 -30.65 50.60 -12.16
C ALA A 44 -30.58 51.76 -13.16
N LEU A 45 -29.37 52.12 -13.59
CA LEU A 45 -29.15 53.23 -14.53
C LEU A 45 -29.63 52.89 -15.94
N GLY A 46 -29.47 51.62 -16.40
CA GLY A 46 -30.01 51.11 -17.66
C GLY A 46 -31.55 51.16 -17.69
N GLY A 47 -32.23 51.01 -16.56
CA GLY A 47 -33.66 51.18 -16.37
C GLY A 47 -34.10 52.63 -16.12
N GLY A 48 -33.22 53.63 -16.31
CA GLY A 48 -33.52 55.07 -16.12
C GLY A 48 -33.66 55.50 -14.66
N ARG A 49 -33.32 54.67 -13.70
CA ARG A 49 -33.47 54.94 -12.26
C ARG A 49 -32.16 55.51 -11.71
N PRO A 50 -32.18 56.62 -11.00
CA PRO A 50 -30.99 57.25 -10.47
C PRO A 50 -30.42 56.44 -9.29
N VAL A 51 -29.09 56.39 -9.19
CA VAL A 51 -28.36 55.81 -8.05
C VAL A 51 -27.70 56.90 -7.23
N THR A 52 -27.51 56.69 -5.93
CA THR A 52 -26.87 57.66 -5.04
C THR A 52 -25.57 57.07 -4.51
N LEU A 53 -24.45 57.75 -4.74
CA LEU A 53 -23.15 57.45 -4.20
C LEU A 53 -22.90 58.29 -2.94
N LEU A 54 -22.48 57.65 -1.89
CA LEU A 54 -21.98 58.28 -0.66
C LEU A 54 -20.49 57.98 -0.57
N SER A 55 -19.67 58.98 -0.33
CA SER A 55 -18.22 58.80 -0.14
C SER A 55 -17.75 59.47 1.15
N GLY A 56 -16.83 58.86 1.84
CA GLY A 56 -16.27 59.39 3.08
C GLY A 56 -14.98 58.68 3.49
N ARG A 57 -14.29 59.32 4.44
CA ARG A 57 -13.18 58.66 5.14
C ARG A 57 -13.69 58.09 6.44
N ASP A 58 -13.22 56.94 6.77
CA ASP A 58 -13.51 56.25 8.01
C ASP A 58 -12.20 55.73 8.63
N THR A 59 -12.26 55.25 9.85
CA THR A 59 -11.09 54.68 10.54
C THR A 59 -11.49 53.30 11.05
N ASP A 60 -10.69 52.29 10.75
CA ASP A 60 -10.90 50.94 11.22
C ASP A 60 -10.57 50.81 12.72
N GLU A 61 -10.93 49.67 13.34
CA GLU A 61 -10.66 49.35 14.75
C GLU A 61 -9.16 49.43 15.10
N ASP A 62 -8.29 49.18 14.12
CA ASP A 62 -6.82 49.23 14.23
C ASP A 62 -6.24 50.65 13.99
N GLY A 63 -7.06 51.68 13.83
CA GLY A 63 -6.62 53.05 13.58
C GLY A 63 -6.22 53.37 12.13
N SER A 64 -6.39 52.43 11.21
CA SER A 64 -6.09 52.61 9.78
C SER A 64 -7.17 53.42 9.08
N HIS A 65 -6.75 54.35 8.21
CA HIS A 65 -7.69 55.18 7.44
C HIS A 65 -8.26 54.39 6.25
N LEU A 66 -9.59 54.43 6.10
CA LEU A 66 -10.32 53.78 5.04
C LEU A 66 -11.05 54.81 4.16
N LEU A 67 -11.10 54.57 2.85
CA LEU A 67 -12.07 55.18 1.97
C LEU A 67 -13.32 54.31 1.94
N THR A 68 -14.42 54.84 2.41
CA THR A 68 -15.73 54.21 2.38
C THR A 68 -16.55 54.76 1.24
N LEU A 69 -16.98 53.91 0.32
CA LEU A 69 -17.91 54.22 -0.76
C LEU A 69 -19.16 53.36 -0.59
N ALA A 70 -20.32 54.00 -0.59
CA ALA A 70 -21.59 53.32 -0.46
C ALA A 70 -22.52 53.70 -1.62
N LEU A 71 -22.99 52.69 -2.38
CA LEU A 71 -23.93 52.90 -3.46
C LEU A 71 -25.33 52.48 -3.03
N ARG A 72 -26.22 53.47 -2.98
CA ARG A 72 -27.63 53.25 -2.68
C ARG A 72 -28.42 53.13 -3.99
N LEU A 73 -29.03 51.98 -4.17
CA LEU A 73 -29.94 51.71 -5.28
C LEU A 73 -31.36 52.17 -4.93
N PRO A 74 -32.17 52.59 -5.92
CA PRO A 74 -33.58 52.90 -5.66
C PRO A 74 -34.32 51.64 -5.20
N SER A 75 -35.07 51.77 -4.12
CA SER A 75 -35.79 50.63 -3.51
C SER A 75 -36.71 49.93 -4.51
N GLN A 76 -36.53 48.60 -4.66
CA GLN A 76 -37.51 47.73 -5.32
C GLN A 76 -38.08 46.75 -4.27
N ASN A 77 -39.40 46.65 -4.26
CA ASN A 77 -40.06 45.45 -3.76
C ASN A 77 -39.72 44.33 -4.74
N SER A 78 -38.87 43.33 -4.33
CA SER A 78 -38.56 42.09 -5.04
C SER A 78 -37.69 42.21 -6.31
N GLY A 79 -36.43 42.73 -6.18
CA GLY A 79 -35.39 42.56 -7.20
C GLY A 79 -34.39 41.49 -6.79
N PRO A 80 -33.64 40.87 -7.75
CA PRO A 80 -32.62 39.90 -7.40
C PRO A 80 -31.57 40.52 -6.47
N GLU A 81 -31.21 39.83 -5.44
CA GLU A 81 -30.11 40.14 -4.52
C GLU A 81 -28.82 40.38 -5.32
N VAL A 82 -28.17 41.51 -5.11
CA VAL A 82 -26.92 41.82 -5.81
C VAL A 82 -25.86 40.83 -5.31
N ALA A 83 -25.41 39.94 -6.19
CA ALA A 83 -24.35 38.99 -5.88
C ALA A 83 -23.03 39.75 -5.69
N THR A 84 -22.70 40.09 -4.45
CA THR A 84 -21.48 40.86 -4.09
C THR A 84 -20.21 40.02 -4.10
N ASP A 85 -20.32 38.68 -4.08
CA ASP A 85 -19.19 37.76 -4.02
C ASP A 85 -18.44 37.62 -5.37
N SER A 86 -19.10 37.93 -6.48
CA SER A 86 -18.50 37.86 -7.84
C SER A 86 -17.88 39.19 -8.31
N LEU A 87 -18.00 40.26 -7.51
CA LEU A 87 -17.47 41.57 -7.88
C LEU A 87 -15.93 41.58 -7.88
N PRO A 88 -15.30 42.31 -8.84
CA PRO A 88 -13.85 42.49 -8.89
C PRO A 88 -13.23 43.02 -7.58
N LEU A 89 -13.99 43.81 -6.84
CA LEU A 89 -13.67 44.28 -5.50
C LEU A 89 -14.79 43.86 -4.54
N ARG A 90 -14.44 43.15 -3.47
CA ARG A 90 -15.41 42.68 -2.46
C ARG A 90 -16.21 43.83 -1.85
N ALA A 91 -17.50 43.63 -1.77
CA ALA A 91 -18.44 44.61 -1.19
C ALA A 91 -19.29 43.94 -0.11
N ARG A 92 -19.91 44.75 0.76
CA ARG A 92 -20.90 44.30 1.75
C ARG A 92 -22.24 44.96 1.46
N THR A 93 -23.29 44.15 1.45
CA THR A 93 -24.66 44.69 1.33
C THR A 93 -25.22 44.93 2.73
N GLN A 94 -25.74 46.12 2.97
CA GLN A 94 -26.43 46.48 4.20
C GLN A 94 -27.91 46.07 4.13
N PRO A 95 -28.63 45.97 5.28
CA PRO A 95 -30.04 45.57 5.30
C PRO A 95 -30.99 46.48 4.52
N ASP A 96 -30.58 47.74 4.27
CA ASP A 96 -31.33 48.70 3.45
C ASP A 96 -31.04 48.61 1.94
N GLY A 97 -30.27 47.57 1.51
CA GLY A 97 -29.90 47.37 0.11
C GLY A 97 -28.74 48.25 -0.38
N THR A 98 -28.07 48.98 0.51
CA THR A 98 -26.89 49.79 0.17
C THR A 98 -25.67 48.88 0.06
N VAL A 99 -24.92 48.96 -1.05
CA VAL A 99 -23.67 48.22 -1.25
C VAL A 99 -22.49 49.08 -0.86
N VAL A 100 -21.61 48.58 0.01
CA VAL A 100 -20.50 49.30 0.63
C VAL A 100 -19.16 48.68 0.30
N TRP A 101 -18.20 49.51 -0.11
CA TRP A 101 -16.78 49.14 -0.31
C TRP A 101 -15.93 49.93 0.68
N ASN A 102 -15.00 49.24 1.35
CA ASN A 102 -14.01 49.81 2.24
C ASN A 102 -12.62 49.54 1.69
N LEU A 103 -11.86 50.54 1.37
CA LEU A 103 -10.52 50.45 0.82
C LEU A 103 -9.50 51.06 1.78
N PRO A 104 -8.41 50.38 2.12
CA PRO A 104 -7.35 50.98 2.93
C PRO A 104 -6.69 52.14 2.18
N LEU A 105 -6.50 53.22 2.86
CA LEU A 105 -5.78 54.37 2.33
C LEU A 105 -4.28 54.23 2.62
N PRO A 106 -3.39 54.57 1.66
CA PRO A 106 -1.97 54.54 1.89
C PRO A 106 -1.59 55.52 3.02
N PRO A 107 -0.62 55.17 3.90
CA PRO A 107 -0.20 56.01 5.02
C PRO A 107 0.31 57.35 4.49
N ALA A 108 -0.02 58.43 5.20
CA ALA A 108 0.33 59.82 4.85
C ALA A 108 1.84 60.08 5.00
N GLY A 109 2.70 59.38 4.27
CA GLY A 109 4.14 59.49 4.38
C GLY A 109 4.96 58.72 3.33
N ALA A 110 4.33 57.91 2.49
CA ALA A 110 5.05 57.21 1.43
C ALA A 110 5.30 58.15 0.24
N GLN A 111 6.41 58.88 0.30
CA GLN A 111 6.93 59.60 -0.87
C GLN A 111 7.49 58.59 -1.87
N GLY A 112 6.67 58.14 -2.82
CA GLY A 112 7.14 57.57 -4.05
C GLY A 112 7.87 58.65 -4.85
N GLN A 113 9.10 58.35 -5.24
CA GLN A 113 9.98 59.24 -6.03
C GLN A 113 9.25 59.79 -7.25
N ALA A 114 9.06 61.12 -7.25
CA ALA A 114 8.58 61.87 -8.39
C ALA A 114 9.73 62.04 -9.38
N ALA A 115 9.51 61.77 -10.64
CA ALA A 115 10.35 62.21 -11.74
C ALA A 115 10.39 63.74 -11.82
N PRO A 116 11.51 64.34 -12.28
CA PRO A 116 11.74 65.78 -12.12
C PRO A 116 11.03 66.66 -13.14
N GLY A 117 10.40 67.68 -12.66
CA GLY A 117 10.32 69.03 -13.16
C GLY A 117 9.59 69.36 -14.47
N VAL A 118 8.41 69.95 -14.32
CA VAL A 118 7.92 70.96 -15.27
C VAL A 118 7.38 72.19 -14.46
N PRO A 119 7.73 73.45 -14.84
CA PRO A 119 7.48 74.64 -14.02
C PRO A 119 6.02 75.08 -14.10
N GLN A 120 5.57 75.59 -12.95
CA GLN A 120 4.29 76.29 -12.87
C GLN A 120 4.35 77.60 -13.64
N THR A 121 3.45 77.76 -14.59
CA THR A 121 3.07 79.10 -15.12
C THR A 121 1.56 79.32 -14.94
N SER A 122 1.28 80.45 -14.34
CA SER A 122 0.08 81.23 -14.15
C SER A 122 -1.16 80.93 -15.01
N ARG A 123 -2.32 80.97 -14.34
CA ARG A 123 -3.70 81.01 -14.86
C ARG A 123 -3.99 82.27 -15.65
N PRO A 124 -4.71 82.16 -16.77
CA PRO A 124 -6.00 82.86 -16.96
C PRO A 124 -7.01 82.04 -17.79
N PRO A 125 -8.13 82.63 -18.25
CA PRO A 125 -9.45 82.36 -17.71
C PRO A 125 -10.31 81.39 -18.54
N ALA A 126 -11.47 81.11 -17.99
CA ALA A 126 -12.46 80.15 -18.41
C ALA A 126 -12.94 80.20 -19.88
N THR A 127 -13.27 78.93 -20.28
CA THR A 127 -14.23 78.40 -21.28
C THR A 127 -13.62 77.88 -22.58
N PRO A 128 -14.09 76.70 -23.16
CA PRO A 128 -15.23 75.84 -22.81
C PRO A 128 -14.82 74.38 -22.49
N ALA A 129 -15.41 73.87 -21.45
CA ALA A 129 -15.12 72.61 -20.83
C ALA A 129 -15.88 71.40 -21.45
N ALA A 130 -15.65 71.02 -22.68
CA ALA A 130 -16.25 69.79 -23.23
C ALA A 130 -15.32 68.90 -24.02
N ALA A 131 -14.15 69.31 -24.47
CA ALA A 131 -13.25 68.53 -25.25
C ALA A 131 -12.09 67.88 -24.46
N HIS A 132 -11.75 68.39 -23.28
CA HIS A 132 -10.58 67.93 -22.50
C HIS A 132 -10.89 66.80 -21.48
N SER A 133 -12.16 66.49 -21.21
CA SER A 133 -12.51 65.41 -20.29
C SER A 133 -12.34 64.04 -20.89
N GLY A 134 -12.51 63.93 -22.22
CA GLY A 134 -12.37 62.62 -22.91
C GLY A 134 -10.94 62.12 -23.02
N GLU A 135 -9.98 63.01 -23.27
CA GLU A 135 -8.56 62.63 -23.38
C GLU A 135 -7.97 62.22 -22.02
N ALA A 136 -8.34 62.93 -20.93
CA ALA A 136 -7.93 62.60 -19.58
C ALA A 136 -8.54 61.27 -19.10
N ASP A 137 -9.80 61.01 -19.46
CA ASP A 137 -10.46 59.73 -19.16
C ASP A 137 -9.83 58.55 -19.95
N ILE A 138 -9.45 58.75 -21.20
CA ILE A 138 -8.73 57.75 -22.04
C ILE A 138 -7.36 57.45 -21.45
N ALA A 139 -6.57 58.48 -21.11
CA ALA A 139 -5.24 58.30 -20.51
C ALA A 139 -5.30 57.51 -19.17
N LEU A 140 -6.32 57.75 -18.35
CA LEU A 140 -6.53 57.05 -17.10
C LEU A 140 -6.91 55.56 -17.33
N LEU A 141 -7.76 55.30 -18.33
CA LEU A 141 -8.12 53.95 -18.73
C LEU A 141 -6.91 53.15 -19.27
N GLU A 142 -6.07 53.81 -20.04
CA GLU A 142 -4.83 53.23 -20.56
C GLU A 142 -3.86 52.86 -19.41
N GLU A 143 -3.74 53.73 -18.39
CA GLU A 143 -2.91 53.45 -17.20
C GLU A 143 -3.46 52.23 -16.42
N GLU A 144 -4.78 52.18 -16.18
CA GLU A 144 -5.45 51.07 -15.51
C GLU A 144 -5.29 49.77 -16.29
N LEU A 145 -5.39 49.81 -17.63
CA LEU A 145 -5.19 48.64 -18.49
C LEU A 145 -3.75 48.17 -18.46
N ARG A 146 -2.75 49.09 -18.53
CA ARG A 146 -1.33 48.73 -18.44
C ARG A 146 -1.02 48.06 -17.10
N ALA A 147 -1.56 48.59 -15.98
CA ALA A 147 -1.37 47.98 -14.66
C ALA A 147 -2.00 46.58 -14.55
N SER A 148 -3.17 46.40 -15.18
CA SER A 148 -3.84 45.09 -15.22
C SER A 148 -3.08 44.07 -16.06
N LEU A 149 -2.58 44.50 -17.24
CA LEU A 149 -1.74 43.63 -18.11
C LEU A 149 -0.43 43.23 -17.41
N ALA A 150 0.27 44.19 -16.77
CA ALA A 150 1.51 43.91 -16.06
C ALA A 150 1.30 42.88 -14.91
N ARG A 151 0.16 42.96 -14.23
CA ARG A 151 -0.19 41.97 -13.20
C ARG A 151 -0.50 40.61 -13.79
N ALA A 152 -1.23 40.56 -14.91
CA ALA A 152 -1.54 39.31 -15.60
C ALA A 152 -0.25 38.61 -16.06
N ASP A 153 0.71 39.38 -16.59
CA ASP A 153 2.02 38.89 -17.01
C ASP A 153 2.82 38.33 -15.81
N ALA A 154 2.86 39.07 -14.68
CA ALA A 154 3.54 38.64 -13.47
C ALA A 154 2.95 37.32 -12.89
N LEU A 155 1.61 37.21 -12.85
CA LEU A 155 0.94 35.97 -12.42
C LEU A 155 1.17 34.81 -13.37
N ALA A 156 1.26 35.08 -14.69
CA ALA A 156 1.58 34.05 -15.67
C ALA A 156 3.01 33.52 -15.51
N ASP A 157 3.96 34.42 -15.19
CA ASP A 157 5.35 34.05 -14.91
C ASP A 157 5.48 33.24 -13.62
N GLU A 158 4.84 33.67 -12.56
CA GLU A 158 4.80 32.94 -11.28
C GLU A 158 4.18 31.54 -11.45
N HIS A 159 3.08 31.45 -12.20
CA HIS A 159 2.43 30.17 -12.49
C HIS A 159 3.32 29.23 -13.33
N ARG A 160 4.08 29.76 -14.31
CA ARG A 160 5.06 28.98 -15.08
C ARG A 160 6.17 28.45 -14.16
N ARG A 161 6.68 29.28 -13.27
CA ARG A 161 7.72 28.90 -12.31
C ARG A 161 7.25 27.80 -11.34
N LEU A 162 6.06 27.98 -10.74
CA LEU A 162 5.48 26.99 -9.83
C LEU A 162 5.21 25.65 -10.53
N LYS A 163 4.75 25.66 -11.79
CA LYS A 163 4.60 24.43 -12.58
C LYS A 163 5.92 23.73 -12.83
N HIS A 164 6.99 24.47 -13.07
CA HIS A 164 8.31 23.89 -13.28
C HIS A 164 8.84 23.25 -11.98
N GLU A 165 8.78 23.96 -10.86
CA GLU A 165 9.16 23.45 -9.55
C GLU A 165 8.34 22.21 -9.15
N LEU A 166 7.05 22.19 -9.43
CA LEU A 166 6.20 21.02 -9.20
C LEU A 166 6.60 19.82 -10.07
N ALA A 167 6.92 20.06 -11.35
CA ALA A 167 7.35 19.02 -12.26
C ALA A 167 8.69 18.40 -11.82
N GLU A 168 9.66 19.23 -11.40
CA GLU A 168 10.94 18.77 -10.86
C GLU A 168 10.76 17.96 -9.58
N THR A 169 9.93 18.45 -8.66
CA THR A 169 9.63 17.75 -7.40
C THR A 169 8.96 16.41 -7.65
N ASN A 170 7.96 16.36 -8.53
CA ASN A 170 7.29 15.10 -8.90
C ASN A 170 8.26 14.11 -9.56
N SER A 171 9.15 14.60 -10.42
CA SER A 171 10.17 13.77 -11.06
C SER A 171 11.14 13.17 -10.04
N GLY A 172 11.56 13.97 -9.05
CA GLY A 172 12.39 13.53 -7.92
C GLY A 172 11.69 12.49 -7.05
N VAL A 173 10.42 12.71 -6.73
CA VAL A 173 9.61 11.76 -5.95
C VAL A 173 9.45 10.43 -6.69
N LEU A 174 9.15 10.46 -7.99
CA LEU A 174 9.05 9.23 -8.79
C LEU A 174 10.37 8.45 -8.82
N ALA A 175 11.50 9.14 -8.98
CA ALA A 175 12.81 8.49 -8.95
C ALA A 175 13.10 7.83 -7.59
N LEU A 176 12.70 8.47 -6.48
CA LEU A 176 12.82 7.89 -5.14
C LEU A 176 11.92 6.67 -4.93
N TYR A 177 10.69 6.69 -5.48
CA TYR A 177 9.79 5.52 -5.43
C TYR A 177 10.38 4.32 -6.18
N VAL A 178 10.92 4.52 -7.39
CA VAL A 178 11.58 3.45 -8.16
C VAL A 178 12.78 2.88 -7.40
N GLN A 179 13.63 3.74 -6.82
CA GLN A 179 14.76 3.28 -6.02
C GLN A 179 14.35 2.53 -4.75
N LEU A 180 13.25 2.96 -4.11
CA LEU A 180 12.72 2.27 -2.94
C LEU A 180 12.19 0.88 -3.30
N GLU A 181 11.46 0.76 -4.40
CA GLU A 181 10.92 -0.50 -4.90
C GLU A 181 12.04 -1.49 -5.28
N GLU A 182 13.06 -1.01 -6.01
CA GLU A 182 14.25 -1.83 -6.33
C GLU A 182 14.98 -2.30 -5.05
N ARG A 183 15.11 -1.42 -4.06
CA ARG A 183 15.77 -1.78 -2.80
C ARG A 183 14.96 -2.76 -1.97
N ASP A 184 13.64 -2.62 -1.94
CA ASP A 184 12.74 -3.55 -1.25
C ASP A 184 12.83 -4.95 -1.87
N GLU A 185 12.82 -5.04 -3.19
CA GLU A 185 13.01 -6.29 -3.93
C GLU A 185 14.38 -6.94 -3.65
N GLN A 186 15.44 -6.14 -3.62
CA GLN A 186 16.78 -6.64 -3.26
C GLN A 186 16.83 -7.16 -1.83
N LEU A 187 16.19 -6.47 -0.89
CA LEU A 187 16.12 -6.89 0.51
C LEU A 187 15.31 -8.18 0.66
N ARG A 188 14.16 -8.30 0.00
CA ARG A 188 13.35 -9.53 0.00
C ARG A 188 14.14 -10.71 -0.55
N THR A 189 14.80 -10.52 -1.70
CA THR A 189 15.64 -11.57 -2.30
C THR A 189 16.80 -11.99 -1.40
N ALA A 190 17.50 -11.03 -0.82
CA ALA A 190 18.61 -11.31 0.10
C ALA A 190 18.13 -12.00 1.38
N HIS A 191 17.00 -11.57 1.93
CA HIS A 191 16.39 -12.18 3.11
C HIS A 191 15.95 -13.61 2.81
N GLY A 192 15.27 -13.84 1.69
CA GLY A 192 14.86 -15.17 1.23
C GLY A 192 16.05 -16.13 1.08
N ARG A 193 17.17 -15.67 0.49
CA ARG A 193 18.40 -16.48 0.38
C ARG A 193 18.98 -16.85 1.75
N THR A 194 18.98 -15.92 2.70
CA THR A 194 19.50 -16.17 4.06
C THR A 194 18.63 -17.18 4.78
N LEU A 195 17.31 -17.08 4.66
CA LEU A 195 16.37 -18.04 5.26
C LEU A 195 16.54 -19.43 4.66
N ARG A 196 16.64 -19.54 3.32
CA ARG A 196 16.92 -20.83 2.65
C ARG A 196 18.22 -21.46 3.11
N ALA A 197 19.30 -20.68 3.20
CA ALA A 197 20.58 -21.19 3.68
C ALA A 197 20.52 -21.67 5.14
N LEU A 198 19.71 -21.01 5.98
CA LEU A 198 19.49 -21.44 7.35
C LEU A 198 18.68 -22.75 7.40
N GLU A 199 17.61 -22.86 6.62
CA GLU A 199 16.77 -24.04 6.52
C GLU A 199 17.55 -25.25 6.01
N ASP A 200 18.35 -25.06 4.93
CA ASP A 200 19.24 -26.11 4.41
C ASP A 200 20.26 -26.58 5.47
N ALA A 201 20.73 -25.68 6.33
CA ALA A 201 21.63 -26.04 7.42
C ALA A 201 20.93 -26.81 8.56
N LEU A 202 19.61 -26.71 8.68
CA LEU A 202 18.81 -27.45 9.65
C LEU A 202 18.39 -28.83 9.17
N ARG A 203 18.45 -29.09 7.86
CA ARG A 203 18.12 -30.40 7.29
C ARG A 203 19.18 -31.46 7.65
N PRO A 204 18.78 -32.73 7.85
CA PRO A 204 19.71 -33.78 8.13
C PRO A 204 20.62 -34.01 6.92
N ARG A 205 21.85 -34.41 7.21
CA ARG A 205 22.79 -34.80 6.15
C ARG A 205 22.30 -36.04 5.40
N PRO A 206 22.65 -36.19 4.10
CA PRO A 206 22.37 -37.42 3.39
C PRO A 206 22.81 -38.64 4.18
N LEU A 207 21.93 -39.63 4.31
CA LEU A 207 22.18 -40.85 5.06
C LEU A 207 22.56 -41.98 4.07
N HIS A 208 23.70 -42.57 4.33
CA HIS A 208 24.17 -43.72 3.54
C HIS A 208 24.11 -44.98 4.43
N VAL A 209 23.27 -45.93 4.06
CA VAL A 209 23.08 -47.19 4.77
C VAL A 209 23.16 -48.32 3.75
N GLU A 210 23.98 -49.32 4.04
CA GLU A 210 24.07 -50.50 3.18
C GLU A 210 22.70 -51.21 3.12
N GLY A 211 22.25 -51.56 1.91
CA GLY A 211 20.95 -52.17 1.68
C GLY A 211 19.76 -51.20 1.58
N LEU A 212 19.99 -49.89 1.70
CA LEU A 212 18.94 -48.88 1.54
C LEU A 212 19.41 -47.68 0.68
N GLU A 213 18.53 -47.23 -0.21
CA GLU A 213 18.63 -45.98 -0.91
C GLU A 213 17.55 -45.05 -0.37
N LEU A 214 17.94 -43.81 -0.02
CA LEU A 214 17.05 -42.78 0.49
C LEU A 214 17.17 -41.51 -0.36
N ALA A 215 16.04 -40.91 -0.70
CA ALA A 215 15.99 -39.67 -1.44
C ALA A 215 14.88 -38.78 -0.90
N VAL A 216 15.06 -37.46 -1.02
CA VAL A 216 14.10 -36.48 -0.56
C VAL A 216 13.88 -35.41 -1.63
N HIS A 217 12.62 -35.03 -1.81
CA HIS A 217 12.21 -33.81 -2.51
C HIS A 217 11.54 -32.89 -1.49
N TYR A 218 11.94 -31.64 -1.50
CA TYR A 218 11.32 -30.60 -0.68
C TYR A 218 11.15 -29.35 -1.52
N ALA A 219 9.95 -28.79 -1.49
CA ALA A 219 9.62 -27.51 -2.11
C ALA A 219 8.80 -26.67 -1.12
N PRO A 220 9.25 -25.45 -0.78
CA PRO A 220 8.47 -24.55 0.07
C PRO A 220 7.25 -24.01 -0.67
N ALA A 221 6.20 -23.64 0.06
CA ALA A 221 4.97 -23.07 -0.46
C ALA A 221 5.18 -21.78 -1.27
N SER A 222 6.20 -21.00 -0.97
CA SER A 222 6.49 -19.72 -1.62
C SER A 222 7.99 -19.44 -1.70
N ASP A 223 8.42 -18.91 -2.84
CA ASP A 223 9.79 -18.43 -3.02
C ASP A 223 10.13 -17.21 -2.15
N GLU A 224 9.12 -16.41 -1.77
CA GLU A 224 9.27 -15.22 -0.94
C GLU A 224 9.32 -15.53 0.57
N ALA A 225 8.70 -16.65 0.99
CA ALA A 225 8.73 -17.15 2.36
C ALA A 225 9.24 -18.61 2.36
N PRO A 226 10.54 -18.83 2.22
CA PRO A 226 11.11 -20.16 2.02
C PRO A 226 11.11 -21.04 3.28
N THR A 227 10.61 -20.54 4.41
CA THR A 227 10.54 -21.29 5.68
C THR A 227 9.16 -21.91 5.84
N GLY A 228 9.11 -23.24 5.87
CA GLY A 228 7.89 -24.03 5.99
C GLY A 228 7.66 -24.69 7.34
N GLY A 229 6.47 -25.27 7.49
CA GLY A 229 6.10 -26.15 8.59
C GLY A 229 6.62 -27.56 8.46
N ASP A 230 7.00 -27.97 7.25
CA ASP A 230 7.46 -29.30 6.92
C ASP A 230 8.93 -29.53 7.26
N LEU A 231 9.22 -30.56 8.03
CA LEU A 231 10.58 -30.96 8.34
C LEU A 231 10.68 -32.47 8.40
N TYR A 232 11.87 -32.98 8.12
CA TYR A 232 12.18 -34.40 8.25
C TYR A 232 13.50 -34.63 8.97
N ASP A 233 13.66 -35.86 9.47
CA ASP A 233 14.90 -36.33 10.04
C ASP A 233 15.10 -37.80 9.73
N TRP A 234 16.35 -38.20 9.53
CA TRP A 234 16.75 -39.61 9.39
C TRP A 234 18.11 -39.85 10.00
N PHE A 235 18.25 -40.99 10.66
CA PHE A 235 19.50 -41.40 11.28
C PHE A 235 19.47 -42.88 11.60
N THR A 236 20.67 -43.48 11.77
CA THR A 236 20.82 -44.85 12.21
C THR A 236 20.78 -44.94 13.73
N LEU A 237 19.97 -45.83 14.26
CA LEU A 237 19.90 -46.16 15.67
C LEU A 237 21.06 -47.09 16.10
N PRO A 238 21.37 -47.18 17.41
CA PRO A 238 22.44 -48.04 17.89
C PRO A 238 22.29 -49.52 17.54
N ASP A 239 21.08 -50.00 17.28
CA ASP A 239 20.76 -51.37 16.85
C ASP A 239 20.93 -51.60 15.33
N GLY A 240 21.34 -50.56 14.57
CA GLY A 240 21.51 -50.60 13.12
C GLY A 240 20.26 -50.31 12.32
N THR A 241 19.10 -50.16 12.96
CA THR A 241 17.86 -49.74 12.26
C THR A 241 17.89 -48.27 11.87
N VAL A 242 17.20 -47.91 10.79
CA VAL A 242 17.06 -46.55 10.32
C VAL A 242 15.75 -45.95 10.87
N HIS A 243 15.88 -44.86 11.58
CA HIS A 243 14.73 -44.04 12.02
C HIS A 243 14.50 -42.91 11.06
N ILE A 244 13.25 -42.71 10.63
CA ILE A 244 12.81 -41.62 9.78
C ILE A 244 11.63 -40.93 10.46
N THR A 245 11.68 -39.63 10.51
CA THR A 245 10.62 -38.76 11.04
C THR A 245 10.19 -37.79 9.95
N VAL A 246 8.90 -37.64 9.71
CA VAL A 246 8.30 -36.54 8.94
C VAL A 246 7.42 -35.77 9.90
N VAL A 247 7.56 -34.47 9.91
CA VAL A 247 6.80 -33.54 10.76
C VAL A 247 6.21 -32.48 9.87
N ASP A 248 4.95 -32.16 10.11
CA ASP A 248 4.27 -31.02 9.53
C ASP A 248 3.68 -30.19 10.68
N ALA A 249 4.21 -28.98 10.87
CA ALA A 249 3.79 -28.06 11.92
C ALA A 249 2.76 -27.08 11.40
N LEU A 250 1.68 -26.89 12.17
CA LEU A 250 0.57 -26.02 11.81
C LEU A 250 1.03 -24.60 11.47
N GLY A 251 0.63 -24.09 10.30
CA GLY A 251 0.90 -22.74 9.82
C GLY A 251 2.17 -22.67 8.97
N HIS A 252 2.64 -21.44 8.68
CA HIS A 252 3.79 -21.18 7.80
C HIS A 252 4.76 -20.15 8.42
N GLY A 253 5.98 -20.14 7.88
CA GLY A 253 7.01 -19.18 8.27
C GLY A 253 7.80 -19.58 9.50
N ILE A 254 8.58 -18.68 10.06
CA ILE A 254 9.57 -18.95 11.11
C ILE A 254 8.99 -19.65 12.34
N THR A 255 7.74 -19.36 12.69
CA THR A 255 7.10 -19.95 13.88
C THR A 255 6.82 -21.44 13.67
N SER A 256 6.29 -21.82 12.51
CA SER A 256 6.05 -23.25 12.17
C SER A 256 7.36 -24.01 12.03
N THR A 257 8.38 -23.43 11.36
CA THR A 257 9.72 -24.02 11.26
C THR A 257 10.34 -24.27 12.64
N ARG A 258 10.23 -23.30 13.58
CA ARG A 258 10.67 -23.48 14.96
C ARG A 258 9.94 -24.65 15.65
N THR A 259 8.63 -24.74 15.45
CA THR A 259 7.81 -25.81 15.99
C THR A 259 8.26 -27.18 15.44
N ALA A 260 8.36 -27.29 14.10
CA ALA A 260 8.82 -28.50 13.43
C ALA A 260 10.20 -28.95 13.93
N LEU A 261 11.15 -28.02 14.04
CA LEU A 261 12.50 -28.29 14.53
C LEU A 261 12.48 -28.78 15.99
N THR A 262 11.70 -28.14 16.85
CA THR A 262 11.61 -28.51 18.27
C THR A 262 11.02 -29.91 18.43
N VAL A 263 9.96 -30.23 17.68
CA VAL A 263 9.34 -31.57 17.65
C VAL A 263 10.33 -32.59 17.13
N THR A 264 10.99 -32.31 16.01
CA THR A 264 11.99 -33.24 15.39
C THR A 264 13.14 -33.56 16.35
N HIS A 265 13.69 -32.57 17.07
CA HIS A 265 14.76 -32.79 18.03
C HIS A 265 14.30 -33.60 19.25
N ALA A 266 13.08 -33.34 19.74
CA ALA A 266 12.53 -34.15 20.83
C ALA A 266 12.33 -35.60 20.40
N VAL A 267 11.79 -35.85 19.21
CA VAL A 267 11.65 -37.18 18.62
C VAL A 267 13.00 -37.88 18.48
N ARG A 268 14.02 -37.18 17.92
CA ARG A 268 15.37 -37.71 17.78
C ARG A 268 15.96 -38.16 19.11
N THR A 269 15.85 -37.32 20.13
CA THR A 269 16.36 -37.63 21.48
C THR A 269 15.69 -38.89 22.04
N LEU A 270 14.36 -38.94 22.00
CA LEU A 270 13.59 -40.07 22.49
C LEU A 270 13.92 -41.38 21.73
N ALA A 271 14.08 -41.29 20.41
CA ALA A 271 14.44 -42.44 19.59
C ALA A 271 15.85 -42.99 19.94
N LEU A 272 16.85 -42.10 20.11
CA LEU A 272 18.22 -42.46 20.51
C LEU A 272 18.29 -43.00 21.95
N GLU A 273 17.43 -42.55 22.84
CA GLU A 273 17.27 -43.11 24.20
C GLU A 273 16.59 -44.48 24.22
N GLY A 274 16.14 -44.97 23.05
CA GLY A 274 15.56 -46.30 22.91
C GLY A 274 14.08 -46.42 23.32
N HIS A 275 13.36 -45.28 23.35
CA HIS A 275 11.93 -45.34 23.64
C HIS A 275 11.15 -46.13 22.59
N PRO A 276 10.12 -46.89 22.99
CA PRO A 276 9.23 -47.63 22.08
C PRO A 276 8.58 -46.66 21.08
N LEU A 277 8.50 -47.05 19.79
CA LEU A 277 8.03 -46.19 18.71
C LEU A 277 6.62 -45.62 18.96
N GLU A 278 5.71 -46.44 19.52
CA GLU A 278 4.34 -46.03 19.86
C GLU A 278 4.29 -44.94 20.94
N SER A 279 5.30 -44.85 21.79
CA SER A 279 5.32 -43.89 22.90
C SER A 279 5.90 -42.52 22.54
N ILE A 280 6.64 -42.45 21.41
CA ILE A 280 7.42 -41.25 21.06
C ILE A 280 6.51 -40.03 20.88
N VAL A 281 5.40 -40.16 20.16
CA VAL A 281 4.47 -39.03 19.90
C VAL A 281 3.94 -38.45 21.21
N ALA A 282 3.40 -39.31 22.09
CA ALA A 282 2.85 -38.86 23.36
C ALA A 282 3.91 -38.27 24.31
N ARG A 283 5.15 -38.85 24.29
CA ARG A 283 6.26 -38.33 25.09
C ARG A 283 6.75 -36.99 24.58
N THR A 284 6.82 -36.79 23.26
CA THR A 284 7.17 -35.52 22.64
C THR A 284 6.22 -34.44 23.10
N ASP A 285 4.91 -34.68 23.08
CA ASP A 285 3.89 -33.76 23.59
C ASP A 285 4.12 -33.44 25.07
N SER A 286 4.28 -34.49 25.90
CA SER A 286 4.48 -34.32 27.34
C SER A 286 5.74 -33.51 27.70
N ILE A 287 6.79 -33.56 26.87
CA ILE A 287 8.00 -32.78 27.04
C ILE A 287 7.78 -31.32 26.62
N LEU A 288 7.07 -31.09 25.53
CA LEU A 288 6.95 -29.75 24.91
C LEU A 288 5.83 -28.92 25.52
N ALA A 289 4.68 -29.51 25.86
CA ALA A 289 3.51 -28.82 26.38
C ALA A 289 3.76 -27.90 27.61
N PRO A 290 4.66 -28.21 28.56
CA PRO A 290 4.97 -27.31 29.66
C PRO A 290 5.70 -26.02 29.25
N PHE A 291 6.39 -26.02 28.11
CA PHE A 291 7.20 -24.91 27.65
C PHE A 291 6.46 -24.04 26.61
N ASP A 292 5.65 -24.65 25.76
CA ASP A 292 4.91 -23.95 24.71
C ASP A 292 3.61 -24.67 24.37
N GLN A 293 2.49 -24.15 24.83
CA GLN A 293 1.16 -24.70 24.59
C GLN A 293 0.64 -24.44 23.17
N SER A 294 1.35 -23.65 22.37
CA SER A 294 1.00 -23.38 20.98
C SER A 294 1.62 -24.35 19.98
N VAL A 295 2.45 -25.28 20.45
CA VAL A 295 3.04 -26.32 19.60
C VAL A 295 1.94 -27.25 19.11
N MET A 296 1.72 -27.25 17.78
CA MET A 296 0.83 -28.17 17.10
C MET A 296 1.53 -28.73 15.84
N ALA A 297 1.62 -30.04 15.78
CA ALA A 297 2.24 -30.71 14.65
C ALA A 297 1.68 -32.11 14.42
N THR A 298 1.58 -32.50 13.15
CA THR A 298 1.38 -33.91 12.76
C THR A 298 2.74 -34.56 12.56
N LEU A 299 2.85 -35.85 12.76
CA LEU A 299 4.11 -36.57 12.55
C LEU A 299 3.92 -38.03 12.16
N LEU A 300 4.79 -38.53 11.27
CA LEU A 300 4.90 -39.91 10.91
C LEU A 300 6.31 -40.43 11.26
N LEU A 301 6.35 -41.51 12.02
CA LEU A 301 7.59 -42.15 12.46
C LEU A 301 7.74 -43.50 11.78
N ALA A 302 8.89 -43.76 11.19
CA ALA A 302 9.23 -45.03 10.60
C ALA A 302 10.54 -45.55 11.21
N ARG A 303 10.59 -46.86 11.49
CA ARG A 303 11.84 -47.62 11.75
C ARG A 303 11.94 -48.76 10.75
N LEU A 304 13.06 -48.80 10.04
CA LEU A 304 13.32 -49.79 9.02
C LEU A 304 14.62 -50.53 9.36
N ASP A 305 14.54 -51.88 9.44
CA ASP A 305 15.71 -52.72 9.52
C ASP A 305 16.24 -52.99 8.10
N PRO A 306 17.45 -52.53 7.76
CA PRO A 306 18.03 -52.77 6.42
C PRO A 306 18.25 -54.26 6.12
N ALA A 307 18.55 -55.07 7.14
CA ALA A 307 18.92 -56.45 6.96
C ALA A 307 17.73 -57.35 6.52
N ASP A 308 16.59 -57.21 7.20
CA ASP A 308 15.42 -58.04 6.92
C ASP A 308 14.25 -57.31 6.27
N GLY A 309 14.34 -55.98 6.15
CA GLY A 309 13.28 -55.11 5.59
C GLY A 309 12.09 -54.93 6.52
N LYS A 310 12.21 -55.23 7.81
CA LYS A 310 11.14 -55.01 8.79
C LYS A 310 10.90 -53.52 8.96
N LEU A 311 9.70 -53.07 8.60
CA LEU A 311 9.23 -51.72 8.72
C LEU A 311 8.22 -51.62 9.89
N SER A 312 8.45 -50.66 10.78
CA SER A 312 7.54 -50.30 11.86
C SER A 312 7.12 -48.85 11.74
N LEU A 313 5.83 -48.56 11.81
CA LEU A 313 5.27 -47.22 11.65
C LEU A 313 4.43 -46.83 12.90
N ALA A 314 4.61 -45.58 13.34
CA ALA A 314 3.74 -44.93 14.31
C ALA A 314 3.32 -43.56 13.75
N ASN A 315 2.11 -43.12 14.07
CA ASN A 315 1.51 -41.93 13.46
C ASN A 315 0.87 -41.05 14.50
N GLY A 316 1.02 -39.74 14.31
CA GLY A 316 0.36 -38.64 15.03
C GLY A 316 -0.42 -37.73 14.08
N SER A 317 -1.58 -38.19 13.61
CA SER A 317 -2.46 -37.43 12.67
C SER A 317 -1.84 -37.06 11.33
N HIS A 318 -0.76 -37.70 10.88
CA HIS A 318 -0.07 -37.41 9.64
C HIS A 318 -0.62 -38.27 8.49
N PRO A 319 -0.50 -37.87 7.21
CA PRO A 319 -0.83 -38.71 6.07
C PRO A 319 -0.15 -40.10 6.16
N PRO A 320 -0.83 -41.17 5.70
CA PRO A 320 -0.28 -42.54 5.77
C PRO A 320 0.88 -42.73 4.79
N ALA A 321 1.86 -43.51 5.16
CA ALA A 321 2.90 -43.91 4.24
C ALA A 321 2.33 -44.73 3.06
N LEU A 322 2.90 -44.57 1.87
CA LEU A 322 2.53 -45.32 0.68
C LEU A 322 3.67 -46.27 0.30
N VAL A 323 3.36 -47.54 0.03
CA VAL A 323 4.32 -48.48 -0.50
C VAL A 323 3.93 -48.94 -1.90
N ALA A 324 4.85 -48.84 -2.85
CA ALA A 324 4.75 -49.49 -4.16
C ALA A 324 5.61 -50.76 -4.18
N ARG A 325 5.00 -51.87 -4.54
CA ARG A 325 5.63 -53.18 -4.57
C ARG A 325 6.32 -53.44 -5.91
N GLY A 326 7.27 -54.33 -5.90
CA GLY A 326 7.95 -54.77 -7.12
C GLY A 326 7.01 -55.35 -8.19
N ASP A 327 5.86 -55.92 -7.81
CA ASP A 327 4.81 -56.42 -8.72
C ASP A 327 3.94 -55.31 -9.36
N GLY A 328 4.14 -54.05 -8.99
CA GLY A 328 3.38 -52.93 -9.48
C GLY A 328 2.14 -52.59 -8.68
N SER A 329 1.83 -53.34 -7.64
CA SER A 329 0.77 -52.95 -6.69
C SER A 329 1.24 -51.85 -5.74
N ALA A 330 0.31 -51.04 -5.25
CA ALA A 330 0.61 -50.07 -4.22
C ALA A 330 -0.50 -50.01 -3.16
N ALA A 331 -0.10 -49.74 -1.91
CA ALA A 331 -1.03 -49.68 -0.79
C ALA A 331 -0.59 -48.67 0.24
N TYR A 332 -1.57 -47.97 0.85
CA TYR A 332 -1.36 -47.13 2.00
C TYR A 332 -1.19 -47.95 3.27
N LEU A 333 -0.22 -47.60 4.09
CA LEU A 333 0.08 -48.20 5.38
C LEU A 333 -0.56 -47.34 6.48
N GLU A 334 -1.83 -47.59 6.74
CA GLU A 334 -2.63 -46.74 7.63
C GLU A 334 -2.38 -47.08 9.12
N VAL A 335 -1.97 -46.05 9.86
CA VAL A 335 -1.90 -46.04 11.32
C VAL A 335 -2.64 -44.83 11.82
N ARG A 336 -3.54 -44.98 12.77
CA ARG A 336 -4.23 -43.86 13.40
C ARG A 336 -3.46 -43.37 14.61
N GLY A 337 -3.56 -42.10 14.86
CA GLY A 337 -2.97 -41.44 16.00
C GLY A 337 -3.38 -39.97 16.09
N ARG A 338 -2.88 -39.27 17.09
CA ARG A 338 -3.08 -37.82 17.27
C ARG A 338 -1.73 -37.16 17.45
N GLY A 339 -1.55 -36.01 16.79
CA GLY A 339 -0.32 -35.24 16.77
C GLY A 339 0.02 -34.60 18.12
N VAL A 340 1.17 -33.96 18.14
CA VAL A 340 1.62 -33.13 19.27
C VAL A 340 0.75 -31.87 19.33
N GLY A 341 0.32 -31.49 20.53
CA GLY A 341 -0.60 -30.37 20.77
C GLY A 341 -2.08 -30.70 20.57
N PHE A 342 -2.41 -31.92 20.10
CA PHE A 342 -3.80 -32.39 20.00
C PHE A 342 -4.26 -33.06 21.29
N PRO A 343 -5.58 -33.08 21.58
CA PRO A 343 -6.09 -33.82 22.73
C PRO A 343 -5.75 -35.31 22.65
N LEU A 344 -5.16 -35.88 23.72
CA LEU A 344 -4.73 -37.29 23.81
C LEU A 344 -3.74 -37.67 22.70
N PRO A 345 -2.57 -37.02 22.64
CA PRO A 345 -1.57 -37.26 21.61
C PRO A 345 -1.00 -38.69 21.72
N GLY A 346 -0.63 -39.24 20.57
CA GLY A 346 -0.01 -40.58 20.51
C GLY A 346 -0.47 -41.39 19.32
N SER A 347 0.29 -42.40 18.98
CA SER A 347 -0.08 -43.43 18.00
C SER A 347 -0.94 -44.51 18.67
N GLU A 348 -2.04 -44.91 18.03
CA GLU A 348 -2.93 -45.96 18.59
C GLU A 348 -2.25 -47.32 18.63
N ARG A 349 -1.33 -47.58 17.70
CA ARG A 349 -0.59 -48.82 17.58
C ARG A 349 0.69 -48.62 16.77
N VAL A 350 1.56 -49.57 16.76
CA VAL A 350 2.62 -49.73 15.76
C VAL A 350 2.13 -50.66 14.65
N LEU A 351 2.15 -50.19 13.41
CA LEU A 351 1.97 -51.04 12.26
C LEU A 351 3.31 -51.70 11.91
N THR A 352 3.33 -53.01 11.77
CA THR A 352 4.50 -53.71 11.26
C THR A 352 4.22 -54.19 9.82
N ALA A 353 5.13 -53.87 8.93
CA ALA A 353 5.11 -54.30 7.53
C ALA A 353 6.51 -54.80 7.14
N ARG A 354 6.66 -55.28 5.92
CA ARG A 354 7.95 -55.65 5.35
C ARG A 354 8.16 -54.88 4.04
N LEU A 355 9.33 -54.35 3.86
CA LEU A 355 9.81 -53.77 2.61
C LEU A 355 10.73 -54.78 1.95
N ASP A 356 10.25 -55.40 0.88
CA ASP A 356 11.04 -56.35 0.11
C ASP A 356 12.00 -55.62 -0.84
N ALA A 357 12.92 -56.34 -1.47
CA ALA A 357 13.82 -55.75 -2.46
C ALA A 357 13.01 -55.14 -3.61
N ASP A 358 13.43 -53.98 -4.09
CA ASP A 358 12.81 -53.18 -5.15
C ASP A 358 11.44 -52.55 -4.80
N ASP A 359 10.94 -52.78 -3.57
CA ASP A 359 9.82 -52.00 -3.05
C ASP A 359 10.25 -50.56 -2.78
N VAL A 360 9.35 -49.62 -3.04
CA VAL A 360 9.56 -48.18 -2.73
C VAL A 360 8.53 -47.76 -1.69
N LEU A 361 9.04 -47.32 -0.53
CA LEU A 361 8.25 -46.65 0.49
C LEU A 361 8.31 -45.13 0.26
N LEU A 362 7.16 -44.49 0.25
CA LEU A 362 7.03 -43.02 0.18
C LEU A 362 6.40 -42.50 1.47
N LEU A 363 7.10 -41.58 2.13
CA LEU A 363 6.60 -40.75 3.23
C LEU A 363 6.44 -39.32 2.69
N TYR A 364 5.33 -38.65 3.00
CA TYR A 364 5.02 -37.37 2.37
C TYR A 364 4.14 -36.49 3.28
N THR A 365 4.12 -35.20 3.02
CA THR A 365 3.22 -34.25 3.69
C THR A 365 1.99 -33.94 2.80
N ASP A 366 0.94 -33.40 3.40
CA ASP A 366 -0.36 -33.21 2.75
C ASP A 366 -0.32 -32.20 1.58
N GLY A 367 0.66 -31.26 1.57
CA GLY A 367 0.88 -30.38 0.43
C GLY A 367 1.03 -31.09 -0.90
N LEU A 368 1.47 -32.37 -0.89
CA LEU A 368 1.56 -33.20 -2.08
C LEU A 368 0.18 -33.68 -2.58
N THR A 369 -0.78 -33.90 -1.69
CA THR A 369 -2.11 -34.47 -2.00
C THR A 369 -3.25 -33.44 -2.00
N GLU A 370 -3.12 -32.35 -1.24
CA GLU A 370 -4.17 -31.34 -1.08
C GLU A 370 -4.08 -30.17 -2.06
N SER A 371 -3.11 -30.18 -2.97
CA SER A 371 -2.90 -29.14 -3.98
C SER A 371 -4.15 -28.78 -4.81
N ARG A 372 -5.17 -29.67 -4.87
CA ARG A 372 -6.44 -29.50 -5.60
C ARG A 372 -7.68 -29.52 -4.71
N ARG A 373 -7.57 -29.44 -3.39
CA ARG A 373 -8.67 -29.44 -2.40
C ARG A 373 -9.52 -30.72 -2.36
N ASP A 374 -9.12 -31.80 -3.00
CA ASP A 374 -9.76 -33.12 -2.91
C ASP A 374 -8.70 -34.14 -2.46
N PRO A 375 -8.58 -34.41 -1.15
CA PRO A 375 -7.57 -35.32 -0.62
C PRO A 375 -7.69 -36.75 -1.18
N VAL A 376 -8.91 -37.24 -1.43
CA VAL A 376 -9.14 -38.58 -1.95
C VAL A 376 -8.61 -38.73 -3.38
N GLU A 377 -8.86 -37.75 -4.22
CA GLU A 377 -8.31 -37.72 -5.58
C GLU A 377 -6.80 -37.49 -5.55
N GLY A 378 -6.28 -36.65 -4.60
CA GLY A 378 -4.85 -36.48 -4.37
C GLY A 378 -4.15 -37.78 -4.02
N GLU A 379 -4.68 -38.54 -3.07
CA GLU A 379 -4.16 -39.86 -2.69
C GLU A 379 -4.19 -40.83 -3.87
N ARG A 380 -5.27 -40.88 -4.64
CA ARG A 380 -5.35 -41.74 -5.83
C ARG A 380 -4.26 -41.39 -6.85
N ARG A 381 -4.07 -40.12 -7.16
CA ARG A 381 -3.04 -39.63 -8.09
C ARG A 381 -1.63 -39.92 -7.58
N LEU A 382 -1.40 -39.75 -6.27
CA LEU A 382 -0.12 -40.06 -5.64
C LEU A 382 0.23 -41.54 -5.81
N LYS A 383 -0.74 -42.41 -5.58
CA LYS A 383 -0.58 -43.86 -5.79
C LYS A 383 -0.26 -44.16 -7.25
N ASP A 384 -0.96 -43.59 -8.21
CA ASP A 384 -0.73 -43.79 -9.64
C ASP A 384 0.66 -43.25 -10.06
N ALA A 385 1.09 -42.08 -9.55
CA ALA A 385 2.40 -41.50 -9.81
C ALA A 385 3.52 -42.35 -9.25
N LEU A 386 3.42 -42.81 -8.00
CA LEU A 386 4.44 -43.69 -7.40
C LEU A 386 4.58 -45.02 -8.16
N CYS A 387 3.47 -45.63 -8.57
CA CYS A 387 3.51 -46.83 -9.40
C CYS A 387 4.21 -46.61 -10.75
N ARG A 388 4.00 -45.44 -11.36
CA ARG A 388 4.61 -45.06 -12.64
C ARG A 388 6.12 -44.90 -12.53
N HIS A 389 6.58 -44.21 -11.49
CA HIS A 389 7.99 -43.85 -11.32
C HIS A 389 8.79 -44.82 -10.42
N ARG A 390 8.16 -45.88 -9.91
CA ARG A 390 8.84 -46.79 -8.98
C ARG A 390 10.12 -47.46 -9.53
N ALA A 391 10.23 -47.58 -10.85
CA ALA A 391 11.40 -48.22 -11.50
C ALA A 391 12.55 -47.23 -11.79
N GLU A 392 12.29 -45.94 -11.62
CA GLU A 392 13.30 -44.90 -11.79
C GLU A 392 14.36 -44.94 -10.66
N PRO A 393 15.55 -44.38 -10.87
CA PRO A 393 16.53 -44.21 -9.78
C PRO A 393 15.91 -43.56 -8.56
N THR A 394 16.19 -44.09 -7.37
CA THR A 394 15.54 -43.62 -6.11
C THR A 394 15.67 -42.13 -5.89
N GLU A 395 16.81 -41.54 -6.29
CA GLU A 395 17.07 -40.11 -6.19
C GLU A 395 16.07 -39.24 -6.98
N GLN A 396 15.49 -39.80 -8.07
CA GLN A 396 14.56 -39.08 -8.93
C GLN A 396 13.09 -39.28 -8.54
N VAL A 397 12.77 -40.39 -7.86
CA VAL A 397 11.37 -40.79 -7.57
C VAL A 397 10.58 -39.68 -6.88
N PRO A 398 11.02 -39.07 -5.75
CA PRO A 398 10.20 -38.09 -5.04
C PRO A 398 10.00 -36.82 -5.87
N GLY A 399 10.98 -36.39 -6.67
CA GLY A 399 10.86 -35.27 -7.57
C GLY A 399 9.86 -35.50 -8.70
N LEU A 400 9.96 -36.65 -9.39
CA LEU A 400 9.03 -37.00 -10.48
C LEU A 400 7.59 -37.16 -9.98
N VAL A 401 7.42 -37.75 -8.79
CA VAL A 401 6.10 -37.86 -8.15
C VAL A 401 5.53 -36.45 -7.85
N ALA A 402 6.35 -35.55 -7.31
CA ALA A 402 5.93 -34.18 -7.04
C ALA A 402 5.56 -33.41 -8.33
N GLU A 403 6.37 -33.55 -9.40
CA GLU A 403 6.06 -32.92 -10.70
C GLU A 403 4.70 -33.38 -11.25
N ASP A 404 4.40 -34.69 -11.20
CA ASP A 404 3.12 -35.23 -11.67
C ASP A 404 1.90 -34.68 -10.88
N LEU A 405 2.06 -34.41 -9.61
CA LEU A 405 0.97 -33.93 -8.76
C LEU A 405 0.81 -32.40 -8.79
N LEU A 406 1.92 -31.67 -8.87
CA LEU A 406 1.96 -30.22 -8.74
C LEU A 406 1.80 -29.46 -10.07
N HIS A 407 1.58 -30.15 -11.19
CA HIS A 407 1.48 -29.52 -12.52
C HIS A 407 0.35 -28.48 -12.64
N ASP A 408 -0.74 -28.59 -11.83
CA ASP A 408 -1.89 -27.66 -11.82
C ASP A 408 -2.28 -27.33 -10.37
N VAL A 409 -1.44 -26.59 -9.65
CA VAL A 409 -1.64 -26.26 -8.24
C VAL A 409 -2.67 -25.15 -8.09
N LEU A 410 -3.73 -25.38 -7.31
CA LEU A 410 -4.72 -24.40 -6.88
C LEU A 410 -4.37 -23.77 -5.51
N HIS A 411 -3.57 -24.47 -4.72
CA HIS A 411 -3.12 -24.03 -3.40
C HIS A 411 -1.66 -24.44 -3.23
N GLN A 412 -0.78 -23.50 -2.91
CA GLN A 412 0.61 -23.79 -2.62
C GLN A 412 0.75 -24.02 -1.13
N ASP A 413 1.24 -25.22 -0.77
CA ASP A 413 1.68 -25.56 0.57
C ASP A 413 3.09 -26.15 0.51
N ASP A 414 3.77 -26.22 1.65
CA ASP A 414 5.05 -26.88 1.73
C ASP A 414 4.89 -28.32 1.26
N THR A 415 5.85 -28.82 0.51
CA THR A 415 5.80 -30.17 -0.05
C THR A 415 7.05 -30.93 0.30
N LEU A 416 6.88 -32.02 1.01
CA LEU A 416 7.94 -32.95 1.35
C LEU A 416 7.59 -34.37 0.87
N ALA A 417 8.52 -35.01 0.20
CA ALA A 417 8.41 -36.40 -0.16
C ALA A 417 9.75 -37.13 0.08
N ILE A 418 9.74 -38.26 0.79
CA ILE A 418 10.90 -39.12 1.05
C ILE A 418 10.64 -40.49 0.42
N ALA A 419 11.48 -40.88 -0.52
CA ALA A 419 11.49 -42.23 -1.06
C ALA A 419 12.56 -43.07 -0.38
N VAL A 420 12.19 -44.27 0.02
CA VAL A 420 13.10 -45.28 0.57
C VAL A 420 12.95 -46.57 -0.22
N ARG A 421 14.05 -47.06 -0.80
CA ARG A 421 14.10 -48.33 -1.51
C ARG A 421 15.06 -49.27 -0.81
N ARG A 422 14.63 -50.54 -0.64
CA ARG A 422 15.52 -51.59 -0.21
C ARG A 422 16.20 -52.18 -1.42
N THR A 423 17.53 -52.21 -1.43
CA THR A 423 18.33 -52.85 -2.47
C THR A 423 18.58 -54.34 -2.10
N ALA A 424 18.62 -55.18 -3.11
CA ALA A 424 19.05 -56.57 -2.89
C ALA A 424 20.52 -56.58 -2.45
N THR A 425 20.80 -57.14 -1.30
CA THR A 425 22.17 -57.36 -0.79
C THR A 425 22.82 -58.50 -1.54
#